data_d771f769396f29fcc1920b6d21b643d0
#
_entry.id   d771f769396f29fcc1920b6d21b643d0
#
_cell.length_a   1.000
_cell.length_b   1.000
_cell.length_c   1.000
_cell.angle_alpha   90.00
_cell.angle_beta   90.00
_cell.angle_gamma   90.00
#
_symmetry.space_group_name_H-M   'P 1'
#
loop_
_entity.id
_entity.type
_entity.pdbx_description
1 polymer ?
#
loop_
_entity_poly.entity_id
_entity_poly.type
_entity_poly.pdbx_seq_one_letter_code
_entity_poly.pdbx_strand_id
1 'polypeptide(L)'
;KNVYLIGHVDNVFKYFKRGEAFILSSLWEEVGFVMVEAALTNLFIISSNCPNGPTEFLSEGRQGILFENDMKGELSNSLIKYTKLKNIKKNKIEIKKNTKQYTKYRHFLKLKNILK
;
A
#
# COMPACT_ATOMS: atom_id res chain seq x y z
N LYS A 1 -26.47 1.98 -2.71
CA LYS A 1 -25.11 2.38 -3.12
C LYS A 1 -24.25 2.45 -1.86
N ASN A 2 -23.13 1.70 -1.83
CA ASN A 2 -22.24 1.63 -0.66
C ASN A 2 -20.92 2.36 -0.91
N VAL A 3 -20.97 3.50 -1.61
CA VAL A 3 -19.81 4.35 -1.91
C VAL A 3 -20.04 5.71 -1.28
N TYR A 4 -19.06 6.16 -0.49
CA TYR A 4 -19.08 7.42 0.24
C TYR A 4 -17.87 8.27 -0.15
N LEU A 5 -18.09 9.47 -0.65
CA LEU A 5 -17.07 10.48 -0.91
C LEU A 5 -16.92 11.34 0.32
N ILE A 6 -15.91 11.08 1.14
CA ILE A 6 -15.73 11.72 2.45
C ILE A 6 -14.90 13.00 2.40
N GLY A 7 -14.27 13.31 1.25
CA GLY A 7 -13.40 14.47 1.10
C GLY A 7 -12.16 14.43 2.00
N HIS A 8 -11.61 15.59 2.33
CA HIS A 8 -10.48 15.72 3.23
C HIS A 8 -10.89 15.39 4.67
N VAL A 9 -10.01 14.68 5.39
CA VAL A 9 -10.21 14.32 6.80
C VAL A 9 -8.92 14.55 7.58
N ASP A 10 -9.03 15.13 8.78
CA ASP A 10 -7.87 15.41 9.63
C ASP A 10 -7.18 14.15 10.17
N ASN A 11 -7.92 13.06 10.30
CA ASN A 11 -7.40 11.81 10.84
C ASN A 11 -7.87 10.61 10.01
N VAL A 12 -7.11 10.29 8.98
CA VAL A 12 -7.36 9.16 8.09
C VAL A 12 -7.28 7.80 8.81
N PHE A 13 -6.52 7.69 9.90
CA PHE A 13 -6.35 6.43 10.63
C PHE A 13 -7.65 5.90 11.25
N LYS A 14 -8.62 6.77 11.53
CA LYS A 14 -9.97 6.34 11.97
C LYS A 14 -10.66 5.47 10.91
N TYR A 15 -10.45 5.80 9.63
CA TYR A 15 -11.01 5.05 8.50
C TYR A 15 -10.18 3.80 8.23
N PHE A 16 -8.87 3.92 8.21
CA PHE A 16 -7.96 2.79 7.96
C PHE A 16 -8.18 1.64 8.95
N LYS A 17 -8.35 1.93 10.23
CA LYS A 17 -8.61 0.91 11.26
C LYS A 17 -9.91 0.11 11.07
N ARG A 18 -10.84 0.62 10.27
CA ARG A 18 -12.14 -0.01 9.99
C ARG A 18 -12.17 -0.68 8.62
N GLY A 19 -11.13 -0.48 7.82
CA GLY A 19 -11.01 -1.05 6.48
C GLY A 19 -10.47 -2.46 6.48
N GLU A 20 -10.69 -3.17 5.38
CA GLU A 20 -10.13 -4.48 5.07
C GLU A 20 -8.90 -4.37 4.17
N ALA A 21 -8.98 -3.48 3.20
CA ALA A 21 -7.91 -3.20 2.24
C ALA A 21 -7.84 -1.69 1.96
N PHE A 22 -6.65 -1.25 1.57
CA PHE A 22 -6.39 0.08 1.05
C PHE A 22 -6.12 -0.02 -0.45
N ILE A 23 -6.73 0.88 -1.23
CA ILE A 23 -6.56 0.94 -2.69
C ILE A 23 -5.88 2.26 -3.04
N LEU A 24 -4.77 2.18 -3.74
CA LEU A 24 -4.07 3.31 -4.32
C LEU A 24 -4.16 3.24 -5.84
N SER A 25 -4.81 4.23 -6.46
CA SER A 25 -5.01 4.30 -7.93
C SER A 25 -4.24 5.45 -8.57
N SER A 26 -3.13 5.86 -7.98
CA SER A 26 -2.29 6.94 -8.47
C SER A 26 -1.65 6.60 -9.80
N LEU A 27 -1.52 7.60 -10.70
CA LEU A 27 -0.74 7.47 -11.92
C LEU A 27 0.76 7.58 -11.68
N TRP A 28 1.14 8.24 -10.59
CA TRP A 28 2.52 8.46 -10.18
C TRP A 28 2.58 8.63 -8.65
N GLU A 29 3.61 8.07 -8.05
CA GLU A 29 3.94 8.24 -6.64
C GLU A 29 5.45 8.50 -6.49
N GLU A 30 5.84 9.22 -5.45
CA GLU A 30 7.25 9.33 -5.08
C GLU A 30 7.65 8.15 -4.18
N VAL A 31 7.12 8.10 -2.96
CA VAL A 31 7.33 7.00 -2.01
C VAL A 31 6.02 6.30 -1.68
N GLY A 32 4.88 7.00 -1.84
CA GLY A 32 3.58 6.48 -1.46
C GLY A 32 3.42 6.29 0.05
N PHE A 33 3.79 7.28 0.86
CA PHE A 33 3.71 7.20 2.33
C PHE A 33 2.34 6.78 2.84
N VAL A 34 1.27 7.09 2.12
CA VAL A 34 -0.09 6.64 2.46
C VAL A 34 -0.22 5.12 2.49
N MET A 35 0.55 4.38 1.67
CA MET A 35 0.62 2.92 1.75
C MET A 35 1.30 2.45 3.04
N VAL A 36 2.36 3.15 3.47
CA VAL A 36 3.05 2.89 4.74
C VAL A 36 2.09 3.09 5.91
N GLU A 37 1.34 4.18 5.90
CA GLU A 37 0.32 4.50 6.91
C GLU A 37 -0.80 3.44 6.95
N ALA A 38 -1.31 3.05 5.78
CA ALA A 38 -2.31 2.00 5.66
C ALA A 38 -1.79 0.64 6.17
N ALA A 39 -0.55 0.27 5.82
CA ALA A 39 0.09 -0.96 6.27
C ALA A 39 0.30 -0.99 7.79
N LEU A 40 0.64 0.15 8.43
CA LEU A 40 0.75 0.27 9.89
C LEU A 40 -0.57 -0.05 10.59
N THR A 41 -1.70 0.25 9.97
CA THR A 41 -3.03 -0.10 10.48
C THR A 41 -3.50 -1.51 10.10
N ASN A 42 -2.61 -2.32 9.54
CA ASN A 42 -2.89 -3.70 9.18
C ASN A 42 -3.88 -3.87 8.02
N LEU A 43 -3.92 -2.91 7.09
CA LEU A 43 -4.67 -3.05 5.84
C LEU A 43 -3.90 -3.90 4.83
N PHE A 44 -4.63 -4.64 4.00
CA PHE A 44 -4.08 -5.21 2.78
C PHE A 44 -3.92 -4.10 1.73
N ILE A 45 -2.85 -4.13 0.94
CA ILE A 45 -2.58 -3.09 -0.05
C ILE A 45 -2.85 -3.61 -1.46
N ILE A 46 -3.66 -2.85 -2.19
CA ILE A 46 -3.89 -3.00 -3.63
C ILE A 46 -3.47 -1.68 -4.26
N SER A 47 -2.50 -1.69 -5.14
CA SER A 47 -1.97 -0.46 -5.71
C SER A 47 -1.82 -0.56 -7.22
N SER A 48 -1.95 0.58 -7.89
CA SER A 48 -1.46 0.72 -9.25
C SER A 48 0.03 0.45 -9.31
N ASN A 49 0.48 -0.11 -10.42
CA ASN A 49 1.89 -0.30 -10.73
C ASN A 49 2.47 0.99 -11.33
N CYS A 50 2.30 2.12 -10.62
CA CYS A 50 2.88 3.38 -11.03
C CYS A 50 4.38 3.44 -10.68
N PRO A 51 5.16 4.30 -11.38
CA PRO A 51 6.58 4.46 -11.10
C PRO A 51 6.86 4.78 -9.62
N ASN A 52 8.02 4.31 -9.14
CA ASN A 52 8.55 4.48 -7.79
C ASN A 52 7.76 3.69 -6.72
N GLY A 53 7.69 4.04 -5.54
CA GLY A 53 7.04 3.48 -4.35
C GLY A 53 6.30 2.13 -4.39
N PRO A 54 5.19 1.93 -5.11
CA PRO A 54 4.33 0.74 -4.95
C PRO A 54 5.00 -0.59 -5.26
N THR A 55 5.76 -0.68 -6.33
CA THR A 55 6.44 -1.92 -6.74
C THR A 55 7.47 -2.36 -5.71
N GLU A 56 8.30 -1.42 -5.24
CA GLU A 56 9.28 -1.69 -4.20
C GLU A 56 8.60 -2.06 -2.87
N PHE A 57 7.62 -1.26 -2.45
CA PHE A 57 6.92 -1.46 -1.17
C PHE A 57 6.21 -2.82 -1.09
N LEU A 58 5.60 -3.27 -2.18
CA LEU A 58 4.89 -4.53 -2.28
C LEU A 58 5.75 -5.70 -2.77
N SER A 59 7.09 -5.51 -2.85
CA SER A 59 8.03 -6.54 -3.29
C SER A 59 7.63 -7.15 -4.65
N GLU A 60 7.42 -6.29 -5.64
CA GLU A 60 6.99 -6.66 -7.01
C GLU A 60 5.65 -7.44 -7.04
N GLY A 61 4.72 -7.09 -6.15
CA GLY A 61 3.41 -7.71 -6.06
C GLY A 61 3.36 -9.04 -5.30
N ARG A 62 4.49 -9.51 -4.72
CA ARG A 62 4.50 -10.74 -3.91
C ARG A 62 3.75 -10.63 -2.60
N GLN A 63 3.65 -9.42 -2.06
CA GLN A 63 3.06 -9.18 -0.73
C GLN A 63 1.71 -8.48 -0.78
N GLY A 64 1.39 -7.80 -1.90
CA GLY A 64 0.12 -7.14 -2.16
C GLY A 64 -0.36 -7.44 -3.57
N ILE A 65 -1.27 -6.62 -4.07
CA ILE A 65 -1.71 -6.70 -5.47
C ILE A 65 -1.28 -5.42 -6.18
N LEU A 66 -0.59 -5.58 -7.31
CA LEU A 66 -0.31 -4.51 -8.26
C LEU A 66 -1.23 -4.67 -9.48
N PHE A 67 -1.73 -3.55 -10.02
CA PHE A 67 -2.53 -3.51 -11.24
C PHE A 67 -2.07 -2.40 -12.18
N GLU A 68 -2.26 -2.60 -13.48
CA GLU A 68 -1.88 -1.62 -14.49
C GLU A 68 -2.99 -0.56 -14.65
N ASN A 69 -2.61 0.71 -14.51
CA ASN A 69 -3.58 1.82 -14.58
C ASN A 69 -4.14 2.04 -15.99
N ASP A 70 -3.37 1.70 -17.01
CA ASP A 70 -3.72 1.98 -18.41
C ASP A 70 -4.76 1.00 -18.98
N MET A 71 -5.08 -0.05 -18.24
CA MET A 71 -5.96 -1.12 -18.68
C MET A 71 -7.31 -1.06 -17.98
N LYS A 72 -8.35 -0.82 -18.76
CA LYS A 72 -9.72 -0.80 -18.25
C LYS A 72 -10.09 -2.13 -17.59
N GLY A 73 -10.59 -2.07 -16.37
CA GLY A 73 -11.05 -3.25 -15.62
C GLY A 73 -10.00 -3.87 -14.69
N GLU A 74 -8.72 -3.49 -14.76
CA GLU A 74 -7.67 -4.08 -13.94
C GLU A 74 -7.88 -3.88 -12.43
N LEU A 75 -8.39 -2.73 -12.01
CA LEU A 75 -8.78 -2.54 -10.61
C LEU A 75 -9.89 -3.52 -10.21
N SER A 76 -10.91 -3.70 -11.04
CA SER A 76 -12.01 -4.66 -10.77
C SER A 76 -11.48 -6.09 -10.67
N ASN A 77 -10.59 -6.50 -11.58
CA ASN A 77 -9.94 -7.80 -11.56
C ASN A 77 -9.12 -8.00 -10.27
N SER A 78 -8.42 -6.96 -9.84
CA SER A 78 -7.64 -6.96 -8.60
C SER A 78 -8.49 -7.10 -7.35
N LEU A 79 -9.66 -6.47 -7.32
CA LEU A 79 -10.63 -6.65 -6.23
C LEU A 79 -11.17 -8.08 -6.19
N ILE A 80 -11.51 -8.66 -7.35
CA ILE A 80 -11.93 -10.06 -7.44
C ILE A 80 -10.80 -10.99 -6.99
N LYS A 81 -9.56 -10.72 -7.41
CA LYS A 81 -8.38 -11.47 -6.96
C LYS A 81 -8.23 -11.41 -5.44
N TYR A 82 -8.37 -10.22 -4.85
CA TYR A 82 -8.31 -10.03 -3.39
C TYR A 82 -9.32 -10.91 -2.65
N THR A 83 -10.59 -10.97 -3.10
CA THR A 83 -11.62 -11.76 -2.45
C THR A 83 -11.35 -13.28 -2.47
N LYS A 84 -10.50 -13.74 -3.40
CA LYS A 84 -10.10 -15.15 -3.56
C LYS A 84 -8.81 -15.52 -2.82
N LEU A 85 -8.13 -14.55 -2.20
CA LEU A 85 -6.87 -14.81 -1.49
C LEU A 85 -7.08 -15.66 -0.23
N LYS A 86 -6.30 -16.75 -0.12
CA LYS A 86 -6.36 -17.66 1.04
C LYS A 86 -5.52 -17.19 2.23
N ASN A 87 -4.46 -16.40 2.00
CA ASN A 87 -3.44 -16.06 2.99
C ASN A 87 -3.37 -14.56 3.33
N ILE A 88 -4.52 -13.87 3.33
CA ILE A 88 -4.59 -12.41 3.56
C ILE A 88 -3.88 -11.99 4.86
N LYS A 89 -4.06 -12.72 5.95
CA LYS A 89 -3.41 -12.42 7.24
C LYS A 89 -1.88 -12.45 7.14
N LYS A 90 -1.31 -13.47 6.48
CA LYS A 90 0.13 -13.58 6.26
C LYS A 90 0.64 -12.40 5.42
N ASN A 91 -0.05 -12.08 4.33
CA ASN A 91 0.32 -10.96 3.46
C ASN A 91 0.29 -9.62 4.21
N LYS A 92 -0.74 -9.35 5.02
CA LYS A 92 -0.81 -8.15 5.86
C LYS A 92 0.38 -8.02 6.81
N ILE A 93 0.82 -9.12 7.41
CA ILE A 93 2.00 -9.15 8.29
C ILE A 93 3.28 -8.82 7.51
N GLU A 94 3.46 -9.41 6.33
CA GLU A 94 4.63 -9.15 5.49
C GLU A 94 4.66 -7.70 4.98
N ILE A 95 3.52 -7.17 4.51
CA ILE A 95 3.37 -5.76 4.12
C ILE A 95 3.75 -4.85 5.29
N LYS A 96 3.25 -5.14 6.49
CA LYS A 96 3.56 -4.35 7.69
C LYS A 96 5.03 -4.40 8.06
N LYS A 97 5.74 -5.50 7.84
CA LYS A 97 7.19 -5.58 8.06
C LYS A 97 7.97 -4.62 7.18
N ASN A 98 7.50 -4.37 5.95
CA ASN A 98 8.15 -3.44 5.02
C ASN A 98 8.13 -1.99 5.53
N THR A 99 7.17 -1.62 6.38
CA THR A 99 7.11 -0.26 6.95
C THR A 99 8.37 0.09 7.75
N LYS A 100 9.08 -0.90 8.29
CA LYS A 100 10.29 -0.69 9.10
C LYS A 100 11.40 0.04 8.35
N GLN A 101 11.49 -0.11 7.03
CA GLN A 101 12.51 0.58 6.21
C GLN A 101 12.24 2.08 6.07
N TYR A 102 11.00 2.52 6.29
CA TYR A 102 10.55 3.92 6.19
C TYR A 102 10.61 4.66 7.54
N THR A 103 11.22 4.07 8.58
CA THR A 103 11.43 4.75 9.86
C THR A 103 12.60 5.74 9.78
N LYS A 104 12.51 6.84 10.57
CA LYS A 104 13.60 7.84 10.69
C LYS A 104 14.94 7.19 11.03
N TYR A 105 14.93 6.18 11.89
CA TYR A 105 16.14 5.46 12.29
C TYR A 105 16.79 4.72 11.11
N ARG A 106 16.01 4.01 10.31
CA ARG A 106 16.54 3.30 9.12
C ARG A 106 17.04 4.28 8.06
N HIS A 107 16.33 5.38 7.87
CA HIS A 107 16.79 6.45 6.98
C HIS A 107 18.13 7.02 7.43
N PHE A 108 18.27 7.34 8.72
CA PHE A 108 19.52 7.79 9.31
C PHE A 108 20.67 6.79 9.09
N LEU A 109 20.44 5.48 9.31
CA LEU A 109 21.46 4.45 9.08
C LEU A 109 21.90 4.39 7.61
N LYS A 110 20.96 4.49 6.66
CA LYS A 110 21.29 4.54 5.22
C LYS A 110 22.17 5.75 4.91
N LEU A 111 21.81 6.94 5.38
CA LEU A 111 22.59 8.16 5.18
C LEU A 111 24.00 8.04 5.78
N LYS A 112 24.11 7.54 7.00
CA LYS A 112 25.41 7.33 7.68
C LYS A 112 26.34 6.42 6.88
N ASN A 113 25.81 5.43 6.17
CA ASN A 113 26.60 4.52 5.34
C ASN A 113 27.06 5.13 4.03
N ILE A 114 26.30 6.10 3.49
CA ILE A 114 26.61 6.82 2.24
C ILE A 114 27.67 7.91 2.51
N LEU A 115 27.60 8.53 3.69
CA LEU A 115 28.49 9.64 4.08
C LEU A 115 29.84 9.21 4.67
N LYS A 116 30.11 7.90 4.72
CA LYS A 116 31.42 7.32 5.06
C LYS A 116 32.27 7.10 3.80
#